data_765fa31fc80e550c650fa2243527e860
#
_entry.id   765fa31fc80e550c650fa2243527e860
#
_cell.length_a   1.000
_cell.length_b   1.000
_cell.length_c   1.000
_cell.angle_alpha   90.00
_cell.angle_beta   90.00
_cell.angle_gamma   90.00
#
_symmetry.space_group_name_H-M   'P 1'
#
loop_
_entity.id
_entity.type
_entity.pdbx_description
1 polymer ?
#
loop_
_entity_poly.entity_id
_entity_poly.type
_entity_poly.pdbx_seq_one_letter_code
_entity_poly.pdbx_strand_id
1 'polypeptide(L)'
;VTPQVLDILDEYGWKATFFCVGDNVRKYPEVYQEVLRRGHRVGNHSFNHIRGYRYSVEDYVANVQKASTYIESCLFRPPHGRITFSQIKALKADYDIVMWDVITFDYDKKKKPKQIMRTVRNYLRKGSIVVFHDSIKAKENVLTVLPQALAYWKEKGYSYGLL
;
A
#
# COMPACT_ATOMS: atom_id res chain seq x y z
N VAL A 1 -7.26 11.67 -3.24
CA VAL A 1 -6.15 11.50 -2.28
C VAL A 1 -4.90 11.03 -3.00
N THR A 2 -4.99 9.98 -3.82
CA THR A 2 -3.82 9.42 -4.53
C THR A 2 -3.02 10.48 -5.32
N PRO A 3 -3.62 11.37 -6.14
CA PRO A 3 -2.85 12.41 -6.83
C PRO A 3 -2.05 13.32 -5.88
N GLN A 4 -2.63 13.68 -4.73
CA GLN A 4 -1.96 14.53 -3.73
C GLN A 4 -0.79 13.78 -3.06
N VAL A 5 -0.91 12.47 -2.85
CA VAL A 5 0.20 11.63 -2.35
C VAL A 5 1.32 11.55 -3.39
N LEU A 6 0.97 11.41 -4.67
CA LEU A 6 1.94 11.41 -5.78
C LEU A 6 2.70 12.75 -5.84
N ASP A 7 2.01 13.88 -5.70
CA ASP A 7 2.64 15.20 -5.70
C ASP A 7 3.66 15.34 -4.55
N ILE A 8 3.31 14.88 -3.35
CA ILE A 8 4.21 14.86 -2.19
C ILE A 8 5.44 13.97 -2.48
N LEU A 9 5.24 12.78 -3.04
CA LEU A 9 6.35 11.88 -3.36
C LEU A 9 7.30 12.49 -4.41
N ASP A 10 6.76 13.15 -5.43
CA ASP A 10 7.57 13.85 -6.45
C ASP A 10 8.35 15.02 -5.87
N GLU A 11 7.76 15.82 -4.97
CA GLU A 11 8.43 16.92 -4.27
C GLU A 11 9.68 16.45 -3.52
N TYR A 12 9.63 15.28 -2.90
CA TYR A 12 10.76 14.71 -2.18
C TYR A 12 11.69 13.85 -3.06
N GLY A 13 11.33 13.62 -4.33
CA GLY A 13 12.07 12.75 -5.24
C GLY A 13 11.98 11.26 -4.86
N TRP A 14 10.90 10.84 -4.22
CA TRP A 14 10.70 9.48 -3.74
C TRP A 14 9.71 8.70 -4.60
N LYS A 15 9.94 7.39 -4.73
CA LYS A 15 9.00 6.46 -5.36
C LYS A 15 8.50 5.45 -4.33
N ALA A 16 7.32 4.90 -4.58
CA ALA A 16 6.65 3.96 -3.70
C ALA A 16 6.02 2.80 -4.48
N THR A 17 5.65 1.74 -3.77
CA THR A 17 4.83 0.65 -4.32
C THR A 17 3.39 0.80 -3.84
N PHE A 18 2.45 0.95 -4.76
CA PHE A 18 1.02 1.10 -4.50
C PHE A 18 0.32 -0.24 -4.63
N PHE A 19 -0.22 -0.77 -3.54
CA PHE A 19 -1.07 -1.96 -3.57
C PHE A 19 -2.52 -1.55 -3.84
N CYS A 20 -2.95 -1.73 -5.09
CA CYS A 20 -4.19 -1.20 -5.61
C CYS A 20 -5.36 -2.18 -5.44
N VAL A 21 -6.53 -1.67 -5.05
CA VAL A 21 -7.78 -2.43 -5.05
C VAL A 21 -8.36 -2.44 -6.47
N GLY A 22 -8.62 -3.62 -7.04
CA GLY A 22 -9.02 -3.78 -8.43
C GLY A 22 -10.28 -3.00 -8.82
N ASP A 23 -11.29 -2.94 -7.93
CA ASP A 23 -12.51 -2.15 -8.18
C ASP A 23 -12.23 -0.64 -8.25
N ASN A 24 -11.23 -0.14 -7.50
CA ASN A 24 -10.81 1.25 -7.60
C ASN A 24 -10.09 1.52 -8.93
N VAL A 25 -9.22 0.61 -9.37
CA VAL A 25 -8.56 0.73 -10.68
C VAL A 25 -9.57 0.71 -11.80
N ARG A 26 -10.57 -0.18 -11.74
CA ARG A 26 -11.68 -0.23 -12.70
C ARG A 26 -12.46 1.09 -12.78
N LYS A 27 -12.67 1.74 -11.63
CA LYS A 27 -13.46 3.00 -11.55
C LYS A 27 -12.65 4.24 -11.92
N TYR A 28 -11.36 4.22 -11.66
CA TYR A 28 -10.45 5.36 -11.83
C TYR A 28 -9.17 4.94 -12.54
N PRO A 29 -9.26 4.41 -13.79
CA PRO A 29 -8.10 3.91 -14.52
C PRO A 29 -7.06 5.00 -14.79
N GLU A 30 -7.50 6.25 -14.93
CA GLU A 30 -6.60 7.40 -15.12
C GLU A 30 -5.67 7.63 -13.93
N VAL A 31 -6.14 7.40 -12.69
CA VAL A 31 -5.31 7.51 -11.49
C VAL A 31 -4.25 6.39 -11.45
N TYR A 32 -4.64 5.18 -11.83
CA TYR A 32 -3.72 4.04 -11.92
C TYR A 32 -2.62 4.29 -12.97
N GLN A 33 -2.99 4.79 -14.15
CA GLN A 33 -2.03 5.14 -15.19
C GLN A 33 -1.08 6.26 -14.74
N GLU A 34 -1.57 7.23 -13.97
CA GLU A 34 -0.75 8.31 -13.42
C GLU A 34 0.28 7.78 -12.41
N VAL A 35 -0.09 6.81 -11.56
CA VAL A 35 0.85 6.11 -10.66
C VAL A 35 2.01 5.49 -11.45
N LEU A 36 1.70 4.77 -12.53
CA LEU A 36 2.70 4.14 -13.39
C LEU A 36 3.56 5.17 -14.13
N ARG A 37 2.92 6.20 -14.71
CA ARG A 37 3.60 7.26 -15.48
C ARG A 37 4.62 8.02 -14.62
N ARG A 38 4.34 8.20 -13.33
CA ARG A 38 5.26 8.84 -12.39
C ARG A 38 6.36 7.89 -11.87
N GLY A 39 6.46 6.65 -12.40
CA GLY A 39 7.53 5.71 -12.09
C GLY A 39 7.39 5.00 -10.75
N HIS A 40 6.17 4.93 -10.21
CA HIS A 40 5.86 4.11 -9.04
C HIS A 40 5.59 2.67 -9.46
N ARG A 41 5.78 1.72 -8.52
CA ARG A 41 5.41 0.33 -8.72
C ARG A 41 4.01 0.08 -8.21
N VAL A 42 3.33 -0.93 -8.77
CA VAL A 42 1.99 -1.34 -8.36
C VAL A 42 1.98 -2.80 -7.91
N GLY A 43 1.05 -3.13 -7.03
CA GLY A 43 0.77 -4.49 -6.58
C GLY A 43 -0.73 -4.71 -6.44
N ASN A 44 -1.14 -5.98 -6.45
CA ASN A 44 -2.51 -6.41 -6.29
C ASN A 44 -2.93 -6.36 -4.81
N HIS A 45 -4.12 -5.79 -4.51
CA HIS A 45 -4.70 -5.72 -3.17
C HIS A 45 -6.13 -6.29 -3.14
N SER A 46 -6.36 -7.37 -3.88
CA SER A 46 -7.65 -7.99 -4.20
C SER A 46 -8.63 -7.06 -4.95
N PHE A 47 -9.74 -7.61 -5.45
CA PHE A 47 -10.68 -6.79 -6.20
C PHE A 47 -11.59 -5.94 -5.30
N ASN A 48 -12.10 -6.50 -4.19
CA ASN A 48 -13.04 -5.83 -3.28
C ASN A 48 -12.48 -5.58 -1.87
N HIS A 49 -11.15 -5.63 -1.68
CA HIS A 49 -10.51 -5.44 -0.37
C HIS A 49 -11.02 -6.42 0.70
N ILE A 50 -11.16 -7.70 0.35
CA ILE A 50 -11.76 -8.73 1.19
C ILE A 50 -10.79 -9.32 2.23
N ARG A 51 -11.33 -9.78 3.37
CA ARG A 51 -10.55 -10.44 4.43
C ARG A 51 -10.47 -11.94 4.18
N GLY A 52 -9.26 -12.49 4.01
CA GLY A 52 -9.05 -13.88 3.62
C GLY A 52 -9.84 -14.90 4.44
N TYR A 53 -9.78 -14.84 5.77
CA TYR A 53 -10.43 -15.81 6.66
C TYR A 53 -11.97 -15.83 6.60
N ARG A 54 -12.62 -14.91 5.85
CA ARG A 54 -14.08 -14.88 5.65
C ARG A 54 -14.54 -15.53 4.37
N TYR A 55 -13.60 -16.04 3.57
CA TYR A 55 -13.86 -16.60 2.25
C TYR A 55 -13.19 -17.95 2.10
N SER A 56 -13.79 -18.81 1.27
CA SER A 56 -13.14 -20.03 0.81
C SER A 56 -11.82 -19.73 0.10
N VAL A 57 -10.98 -20.74 -0.10
CA VAL A 57 -9.75 -20.55 -0.89
C VAL A 57 -10.10 -20.16 -2.31
N GLU A 58 -11.08 -20.82 -2.91
CA GLU A 58 -11.54 -20.61 -4.28
C GLU A 58 -12.06 -19.17 -4.48
N ASP A 59 -12.95 -18.71 -3.62
CA ASP A 59 -13.52 -17.35 -3.69
C ASP A 59 -12.47 -16.26 -3.48
N TYR A 60 -11.53 -16.51 -2.55
CA TYR A 60 -10.46 -15.57 -2.30
C TYR A 60 -9.50 -15.45 -3.49
N VAL A 61 -9.07 -16.59 -4.03
CA VAL A 61 -8.21 -16.64 -5.23
C VAL A 61 -8.92 -16.01 -6.43
N ALA A 62 -10.20 -16.34 -6.66
CA ALA A 62 -10.98 -15.73 -7.73
C ALA A 62 -11.06 -14.19 -7.60
N ASN A 63 -11.19 -13.66 -6.38
CA ASN A 63 -11.20 -12.23 -6.13
C ASN A 63 -9.84 -11.57 -6.42
N VAL A 64 -8.74 -12.22 -6.08
CA VAL A 64 -7.38 -11.76 -6.40
C VAL A 64 -7.14 -11.80 -7.92
N GLN A 65 -7.50 -12.91 -8.59
CA GLN A 65 -7.40 -13.05 -10.04
C GLN A 65 -8.26 -12.03 -10.80
N LYS A 66 -9.46 -11.74 -10.30
CA LYS A 66 -10.29 -10.67 -10.86
C LYS A 66 -9.60 -9.30 -10.80
N ALA A 67 -8.84 -9.00 -9.75
CA ALA A 67 -8.06 -7.78 -9.67
C ALA A 67 -6.94 -7.75 -10.72
N SER A 68 -6.34 -8.90 -11.06
CA SER A 68 -5.25 -8.98 -12.05
C SER A 68 -5.70 -8.64 -13.46
N THR A 69 -7.00 -8.65 -13.75
CA THR A 69 -7.50 -8.15 -15.04
C THR A 69 -7.36 -6.63 -15.20
N TYR A 70 -7.07 -5.92 -14.10
CA TYR A 70 -6.88 -4.47 -14.05
C TYR A 70 -5.49 -4.05 -13.58
N ILE A 71 -4.76 -4.97 -12.89
CA ILE A 71 -3.47 -4.67 -12.25
C ILE A 71 -2.45 -5.69 -12.74
N GLU A 72 -1.51 -5.26 -13.54
CA GLU A 72 -0.42 -6.10 -14.03
C GLU A 72 0.72 -6.10 -13.00
N SER A 73 0.75 -7.12 -12.14
CA SER A 73 1.80 -7.28 -11.12
C SER A 73 1.81 -8.68 -10.53
N CYS A 74 2.99 -9.21 -10.25
CA CYS A 74 3.19 -10.42 -9.44
C CYS A 74 3.20 -10.13 -7.94
N LEU A 75 3.19 -8.86 -7.50
CA LEU A 75 3.12 -8.52 -6.09
C LEU A 75 1.69 -8.57 -5.58
N PHE A 76 1.48 -9.24 -4.45
CA PHE A 76 0.18 -9.27 -3.77
C PHE A 76 0.34 -8.91 -2.30
N ARG A 77 -0.50 -8.01 -1.80
CA ARG A 77 -0.63 -7.74 -0.37
C ARG A 77 -2.04 -8.08 0.09
N PRO A 78 -2.20 -9.01 1.06
CA PRO A 78 -3.53 -9.37 1.56
C PRO A 78 -4.16 -8.18 2.30
N PRO A 79 -5.42 -7.83 1.99
CA PRO A 79 -6.14 -6.80 2.72
C PRO A 79 -6.17 -7.06 4.22
N HIS A 80 -6.00 -6.02 5.02
CA HIS A 80 -5.91 -6.08 6.48
C HIS A 80 -4.79 -6.98 7.04
N GLY A 81 -3.87 -7.48 6.20
CA GLY A 81 -2.91 -8.51 6.58
C GLY A 81 -3.56 -9.87 6.92
N ARG A 82 -4.76 -10.14 6.42
CA ARG A 82 -5.57 -11.31 6.78
C ARG A 82 -5.67 -12.29 5.63
N ILE A 83 -4.90 -13.37 5.72
CA ILE A 83 -4.83 -14.46 4.75
C ILE A 83 -4.59 -15.78 5.48
N THR A 84 -5.16 -16.88 4.99
CA THR A 84 -4.94 -18.24 5.55
C THR A 84 -3.76 -18.93 4.87
N PHE A 85 -3.19 -19.94 5.52
CA PHE A 85 -2.10 -20.75 4.94
C PHE A 85 -2.51 -21.44 3.63
N SER A 86 -3.76 -21.91 3.53
CA SER A 86 -4.28 -22.54 2.31
C SER A 86 -4.37 -21.52 1.16
N GLN A 87 -4.79 -20.29 1.43
CA GLN A 87 -4.82 -19.19 0.45
C GLN A 87 -3.40 -18.77 0.02
N ILE A 88 -2.44 -18.73 0.96
CA ILE A 88 -1.02 -18.48 0.66
C ILE A 88 -0.52 -19.59 -0.30
N LYS A 89 -0.77 -20.86 0.03
CA LYS A 89 -0.35 -21.98 -0.80
C LYS A 89 -0.92 -21.91 -2.22
N ALA A 90 -2.16 -21.48 -2.36
CA ALA A 90 -2.83 -21.34 -3.66
C ALA A 90 -2.29 -20.15 -4.48
N LEU A 91 -1.89 -19.04 -3.83
CA LEU A 91 -1.46 -17.82 -4.51
C LEU A 91 0.05 -17.75 -4.77
N LYS A 92 0.88 -18.44 -4.00
CA LYS A 92 2.34 -18.30 -4.06
C LYS A 92 3.00 -18.75 -5.36
N ALA A 93 2.28 -19.46 -6.23
CA ALA A 93 2.79 -19.84 -7.55
C ALA A 93 2.82 -18.64 -8.51
N ASP A 94 1.86 -17.73 -8.35
CA ASP A 94 1.64 -16.59 -9.25
C ASP A 94 2.01 -15.24 -8.62
N TYR A 95 2.14 -15.20 -7.27
CA TYR A 95 2.33 -13.95 -6.53
C TYR A 95 3.41 -14.04 -5.45
N ASP A 96 4.21 -12.99 -5.38
CA ASP A 96 5.02 -12.66 -4.21
C ASP A 96 4.15 -11.97 -3.16
N ILE A 97 3.91 -12.66 -2.04
CA ILE A 97 3.05 -12.14 -0.96
C ILE A 97 3.85 -11.20 -0.07
N VAL A 98 3.53 -9.91 -0.13
CA VAL A 98 4.25 -8.84 0.56
C VAL A 98 3.49 -8.32 1.77
N MET A 99 4.07 -8.51 2.94
CA MET A 99 3.57 -7.94 4.19
C MET A 99 4.26 -6.59 4.49
N TRP A 100 4.37 -6.23 5.75
CA TRP A 100 5.04 -5.01 6.23
C TRP A 100 5.61 -5.23 7.62
N ASP A 101 6.48 -4.35 8.04
CA ASP A 101 6.95 -4.30 9.43
C ASP A 101 6.51 -3.03 10.18
N VAL A 102 6.22 -1.96 9.49
CA VAL A 102 5.69 -0.73 10.10
C VAL A 102 4.37 -0.31 9.47
N ILE A 103 3.30 -0.33 10.25
CA ILE A 103 2.01 0.23 9.85
C ILE A 103 1.75 1.52 10.62
N THR A 104 1.42 2.58 9.90
CA THR A 104 1.26 3.93 10.47
C THR A 104 -0.06 4.14 11.21
N PHE A 105 -1.10 3.35 10.85
CA PHE A 105 -2.48 3.54 11.30
C PHE A 105 -3.05 4.93 10.95
N ASP A 106 -2.60 5.51 9.87
CA ASP A 106 -3.03 6.82 9.37
C ASP A 106 -4.53 6.89 9.04
N TYR A 107 -5.16 5.73 8.76
CA TYR A 107 -6.60 5.59 8.57
C TYR A 107 -7.43 5.66 9.88
N ASP A 108 -6.79 5.59 11.05
CA ASP A 108 -7.47 5.69 12.32
C ASP A 108 -7.68 7.17 12.70
N LYS A 109 -8.92 7.64 12.59
CA LYS A 109 -9.30 9.03 12.93
C LYS A 109 -9.03 9.43 14.38
N LYS A 110 -8.82 8.45 15.28
CA LYS A 110 -8.43 8.71 16.68
C LYS A 110 -6.93 9.01 16.81
N LYS A 111 -6.12 8.61 15.84
CA LYS A 111 -4.69 8.88 15.81
C LYS A 111 -4.42 10.31 15.34
N LYS A 112 -3.60 11.02 16.10
CA LYS A 112 -3.13 12.34 15.71
C LYS A 112 -1.79 12.25 14.96
N PRO A 113 -1.45 13.20 14.07
CA PRO A 113 -0.20 13.20 13.30
C PRO A 113 1.05 12.96 14.16
N LYS A 114 1.13 13.55 15.35
CA LYS A 114 2.25 13.36 16.29
C LYS A 114 2.43 11.91 16.73
N GLN A 115 1.32 11.17 16.92
CA GLN A 115 1.37 9.76 17.31
C GLN A 115 1.82 8.87 16.15
N ILE A 116 1.37 9.18 14.93
CA ILE A 116 1.78 8.50 13.70
C ILE A 116 3.27 8.72 13.46
N MET A 117 3.76 9.96 13.54
CA MET A 117 5.18 10.28 13.43
C MET A 117 6.03 9.58 14.49
N ARG A 118 5.52 9.41 15.71
CA ARG A 118 6.21 8.62 16.74
C ARG A 118 6.37 7.16 16.33
N THR A 119 5.35 6.55 15.73
CA THR A 119 5.43 5.19 15.17
C THR A 119 6.50 5.13 14.07
N VAL A 120 6.46 6.06 13.11
CA VAL A 120 7.44 6.14 12.03
C VAL A 120 8.89 6.24 12.57
N ARG A 121 9.13 7.07 13.58
CA ARG A 121 10.47 7.26 14.15
C ARG A 121 10.98 6.08 14.96
N ASN A 122 10.12 5.45 15.76
CA ASN A 122 10.53 4.44 16.72
C ASN A 122 10.74 3.06 16.10
N TYR A 123 10.06 2.76 15.00
CA TYR A 123 10.06 1.40 14.41
C TYR A 123 10.76 1.32 13.04
N LEU A 124 11.18 2.46 12.50
CA LEU A 124 11.93 2.47 11.24
C LEU A 124 13.33 1.88 11.41
N ARG A 125 13.72 1.04 10.47
CA ARG A 125 15.08 0.52 10.31
C ARG A 125 15.40 0.36 8.82
N LYS A 126 16.67 0.12 8.51
CA LYS A 126 17.07 -0.18 7.12
C LYS A 126 16.32 -1.40 6.59
N GLY A 127 15.72 -1.27 5.41
CA GLY A 127 14.91 -2.30 4.78
C GLY A 127 13.46 -2.38 5.28
N SER A 128 13.00 -1.46 6.14
CA SER A 128 11.60 -1.43 6.58
C SER A 128 10.63 -1.20 5.44
N ILE A 129 9.56 -1.98 5.43
CA ILE A 129 8.36 -1.71 4.61
C ILE A 129 7.37 -0.94 5.48
N VAL A 130 7.20 0.35 5.18
CA VAL A 130 6.31 1.26 5.91
C VAL A 130 5.03 1.47 5.13
N VAL A 131 3.87 1.22 5.76
CA VAL A 131 2.55 1.34 5.10
C VAL A 131 1.86 2.63 5.51
N PHE A 132 1.50 3.41 4.49
CA PHE A 132 0.53 4.51 4.52
C PHE A 132 -0.68 4.14 3.64
N HIS A 133 -1.79 4.85 3.81
CA HIS A 133 -3.01 4.61 3.04
C HIS A 133 -3.47 5.91 2.35
N ASP A 134 -3.66 5.86 1.04
CA ASP A 134 -4.16 6.96 0.21
C ASP A 134 -5.69 6.94 0.06
N SER A 135 -6.38 6.52 1.11
CA SER A 135 -7.83 6.45 1.19
C SER A 135 -8.46 7.76 1.69
N ILE A 136 -9.75 7.96 1.40
CA ILE A 136 -10.51 9.11 1.93
C ILE A 136 -10.46 9.14 3.46
N LYS A 137 -10.47 7.97 4.10
CA LYS A 137 -10.43 7.85 5.55
C LYS A 137 -9.11 8.31 6.15
N ALA A 138 -8.01 8.11 5.44
CA ALA A 138 -6.65 8.47 5.87
C ALA A 138 -6.23 9.88 5.42
N LYS A 139 -7.00 10.54 4.55
CA LYS A 139 -6.62 11.77 3.83
C LYS A 139 -5.93 12.80 4.71
N GLU A 140 -6.55 13.21 5.81
CA GLU A 140 -6.01 14.26 6.70
C GLU A 140 -4.67 13.86 7.29
N ASN A 141 -4.58 12.62 7.80
CA ASN A 141 -3.36 12.12 8.41
C ASN A 141 -2.25 11.88 7.39
N VAL A 142 -2.53 11.21 6.27
CA VAL A 142 -1.50 10.91 5.28
C VAL A 142 -0.92 12.17 4.66
N LEU A 143 -1.75 13.13 4.28
CA LEU A 143 -1.28 14.39 3.69
C LEU A 143 -0.50 15.27 4.69
N THR A 144 -0.76 15.12 5.99
CA THR A 144 -0.02 15.82 7.05
C THR A 144 1.28 15.11 7.42
N VAL A 145 1.26 13.77 7.49
CA VAL A 145 2.37 12.99 8.08
C VAL A 145 3.38 12.54 7.03
N LEU A 146 2.93 12.22 5.82
CA LEU A 146 3.84 11.71 4.78
C LEU A 146 4.99 12.69 4.47
N PRO A 147 4.77 14.01 4.24
CA PRO A 147 5.88 14.93 4.01
C PRO A 147 6.83 15.01 5.21
N GLN A 148 6.32 14.95 6.45
CA GLN A 148 7.16 14.94 7.64
C GLN A 148 7.99 13.66 7.74
N ALA A 149 7.42 12.52 7.37
CA ALA A 149 8.12 11.24 7.35
C ALA A 149 9.24 11.23 6.29
N LEU A 150 8.94 11.70 5.08
CA LEU A 150 9.92 11.79 3.99
C LEU A 150 11.07 12.74 4.32
N ALA A 151 10.78 13.92 4.89
CA ALA A 151 11.79 14.84 5.36
C ALA A 151 12.69 14.21 6.43
N TYR A 152 12.08 13.56 7.42
CA TYR A 152 12.81 12.86 8.48
C TYR A 152 13.70 11.73 7.94
N TRP A 153 13.20 10.93 7.00
CA TRP A 153 13.97 9.83 6.41
C TRP A 153 15.16 10.36 5.62
N LYS A 154 14.96 11.42 4.85
CA LYS A 154 16.03 12.10 4.11
C LYS A 154 17.10 12.66 5.05
N GLU A 155 16.70 13.32 6.13
CA GLU A 155 17.62 13.82 7.18
C GLU A 155 18.45 12.69 7.80
N LYS A 156 17.86 11.51 8.00
CA LYS A 156 18.54 10.31 8.54
C LYS A 156 19.35 9.53 7.51
N GLY A 157 19.43 9.99 6.27
CA GLY A 157 20.20 9.34 5.21
C GLY A 157 19.54 8.08 4.63
N TYR A 158 18.23 7.89 4.85
CA TYR A 158 17.47 6.83 4.19
C TYR A 158 17.15 7.20 2.74
N SER A 159 17.08 6.18 1.89
CA SER A 159 16.56 6.25 0.54
C SER A 159 15.39 5.28 0.37
N TYR A 160 14.62 5.44 -0.69
CA TYR A 160 13.55 4.51 -1.01
C TYR A 160 14.08 3.27 -1.75
N GLY A 161 13.35 2.17 -1.63
CA GLY A 161 13.43 0.99 -2.49
C GLY A 161 12.04 0.66 -3.04
N LEU A 162 11.97 0.14 -4.25
CA LEU A 162 10.75 -0.46 -4.80
C LEU A 162 10.78 -1.97 -4.57
N LEU A 163 9.62 -2.55 -4.27
CA LEU A 163 9.45 -4.00 -4.06
C LEU A 163 9.54 -4.75 -5.37
#